data_335b4a893e06685a729649d40438046e
#
_entry.id   335b4a893e06685a729649d40438046e
#
_cell.length_a   1.000
_cell.length_b   1.000
_cell.length_c   1.000
_cell.angle_alpha   90.00
_cell.angle_beta   90.00
_cell.angle_gamma   90.00
#
_symmetry.space_group_name_H-M   'P 1'
#
loop_
_entity.id
_entity.type
_entity.pdbx_description
1 polymer ?
#
loop_
_entity_poly.entity_id
_entity_poly.type
_entity_poly.pdbx_seq_one_letter_code
_entity_poly.pdbx_strand_id
1 'polypeptide(L)'
;MEKIEKVLEILKEQGLDGIYITKEANVKYISGYPDELAYALICPQGNYLITDSRFTELAGQSCPDFEVVNWHNCGRSIPKAVESICVKSGIRRLGFEECFTTYDKYEEIHRLLSEHRIELTGTRNIVEELRYVKSEEEVANTRIACEIADKALEELVPYIKPGVTERELCARLEFSMKMHGAQDIGFETILISGAKTSLLHGKPGDRKVEEGDFVLVDYGAKYNGYISDTTRTFAVGHVSEQQKEIYELVREAQETGVRNMGPGIVASKPDAEIRKVVKKYEEYYYSGMGHGVGLDLHEEPFLGMYGTKIMQPGCVITMEPGIYIPGWGGVRIEDTVLITENGAETLTHFPKDLMIL
;
A
#
# COMPACT_ATOMS: atom_id res chain seq x y z
N MET A 1 -15.71 16.54 -2.67
CA MET A 1 -16.86 16.82 -1.77
C MET A 1 -17.48 15.55 -1.19
N GLU A 2 -17.85 14.55 -1.96
CA GLU A 2 -18.46 13.29 -1.43
C GLU A 2 -17.67 12.61 -0.29
N LYS A 3 -16.32 12.55 -0.40
CA LYS A 3 -15.46 11.97 0.65
C LYS A 3 -15.57 12.73 1.97
N ILE A 4 -15.61 14.06 1.91
CA ILE A 4 -15.74 14.94 3.08
C ILE A 4 -17.11 14.77 3.73
N GLU A 5 -18.19 14.71 2.93
CA GLU A 5 -19.54 14.48 3.41
C GLU A 5 -19.66 13.17 4.19
N LYS A 6 -19.07 12.08 3.67
CA LYS A 6 -19.01 10.79 4.38
C LYS A 6 -18.26 10.88 5.70
N VAL A 7 -17.13 11.61 5.76
CA VAL A 7 -16.41 11.84 7.03
C VAL A 7 -17.33 12.58 8.01
N LEU A 8 -17.99 13.66 7.59
CA LEU A 8 -18.89 14.43 8.45
C LEU A 8 -20.08 13.62 8.99
N GLU A 9 -20.61 12.69 8.18
CA GLU A 9 -21.66 11.76 8.62
C GLU A 9 -21.15 10.85 9.74
N ILE A 10 -19.97 10.24 9.55
CA ILE A 10 -19.35 9.38 10.58
C ILE A 10 -19.07 10.17 11.86
N LEU A 11 -18.53 11.40 11.75
CA LEU A 11 -18.28 12.25 12.91
C LEU A 11 -19.56 12.53 13.69
N LYS A 12 -20.65 12.83 13.00
CA LYS A 12 -21.96 13.07 13.61
C LYS A 12 -22.47 11.83 14.36
N GLU A 13 -22.32 10.64 13.79
CA GLU A 13 -22.70 9.38 14.46
C GLU A 13 -21.86 9.12 15.71
N GLN A 14 -20.59 9.50 15.70
CA GLN A 14 -19.69 9.37 16.85
C GLN A 14 -19.79 10.56 17.85
N GLY A 15 -20.61 11.56 17.55
CA GLY A 15 -20.79 12.75 18.39
C GLY A 15 -19.53 13.63 18.44
N LEU A 16 -18.78 13.70 17.34
CA LEU A 16 -17.59 14.53 17.16
C LEU A 16 -17.94 15.76 16.33
N ASP A 17 -17.32 16.91 16.66
CA ASP A 17 -17.51 18.18 15.96
C ASP A 17 -16.50 18.37 14.82
N GLY A 18 -15.43 17.58 14.79
CA GLY A 18 -14.40 17.62 13.76
C GLY A 18 -13.38 16.48 13.94
N ILE A 19 -12.52 16.33 12.96
CA ILE A 19 -11.41 15.36 13.00
C ILE A 19 -10.11 16.01 12.52
N TYR A 20 -9.04 15.76 13.25
CA TYR A 20 -7.67 16.09 12.88
C TYR A 20 -7.01 14.86 12.26
N ILE A 21 -6.63 14.95 10.98
CA ILE A 21 -6.08 13.88 10.16
C ILE A 21 -4.58 14.13 9.98
N THR A 22 -3.77 13.15 10.32
CA THR A 22 -2.31 13.23 10.36
C THR A 22 -1.60 12.26 9.44
N LYS A 23 -2.25 11.14 9.10
CA LYS A 23 -1.71 10.14 8.19
C LYS A 23 -1.69 10.69 6.77
N GLU A 24 -0.51 10.71 6.15
CA GLU A 24 -0.29 11.27 4.81
C GLU A 24 -1.27 10.74 3.77
N ALA A 25 -1.40 9.42 3.68
CA ALA A 25 -2.33 8.78 2.75
C ALA A 25 -3.80 9.22 2.98
N ASN A 26 -4.19 9.46 4.24
CA ASN A 26 -5.53 9.94 4.58
C ASN A 26 -5.72 11.42 4.24
N VAL A 27 -4.70 12.26 4.49
CA VAL A 27 -4.70 13.66 4.06
C VAL A 27 -4.84 13.74 2.53
N LYS A 28 -4.02 12.96 1.80
CA LYS A 28 -4.09 12.88 0.34
C LYS A 28 -5.46 12.41 -0.15
N TYR A 29 -6.00 11.36 0.45
CA TYR A 29 -7.32 10.82 0.08
C TYR A 29 -8.44 11.85 0.21
N ILE A 30 -8.44 12.62 1.31
CA ILE A 30 -9.51 13.59 1.61
C ILE A 30 -9.33 14.90 0.82
N SER A 31 -8.11 15.40 0.69
CA SER A 31 -7.84 16.73 0.14
C SER A 31 -7.37 16.72 -1.32
N GLY A 32 -6.84 15.61 -1.81
CA GLY A 32 -6.13 15.54 -3.09
C GLY A 32 -4.73 16.19 -3.05
N TYR A 33 -4.24 16.57 -1.86
CA TYR A 33 -2.93 17.20 -1.72
C TYR A 33 -1.81 16.27 -2.25
N PRO A 34 -0.98 16.73 -3.20
CA PRO A 34 -0.08 15.82 -3.91
C PRO A 34 1.24 15.52 -3.18
N ASP A 35 1.57 16.30 -2.15
CA ASP A 35 2.85 16.25 -1.43
C ASP A 35 2.69 15.71 -0.01
N GLU A 36 3.81 15.56 0.68
CA GLU A 36 3.91 15.24 2.11
C GLU A 36 3.74 16.52 2.95
N LEU A 37 3.95 16.46 4.25
CA LEU A 37 4.01 17.61 5.16
C LEU A 37 2.75 18.50 5.19
N ALA A 38 1.59 17.88 5.11
CA ALA A 38 0.31 18.51 5.37
C ALA A 38 -0.51 17.70 6.36
N TYR A 39 -1.40 18.40 7.07
CA TYR A 39 -2.40 17.81 7.95
C TYR A 39 -3.76 18.37 7.56
N ALA A 40 -4.83 17.61 7.76
CA ALA A 40 -6.16 18.10 7.50
C ALA A 40 -6.98 18.20 8.79
N LEU A 41 -7.85 19.21 8.87
CA LEU A 41 -8.88 19.27 9.88
C LEU A 41 -10.22 19.51 9.20
N ILE A 42 -11.13 18.58 9.40
CA ILE A 42 -12.46 18.58 8.79
C ILE A 42 -13.50 18.81 9.86
N CYS A 43 -14.39 19.76 9.64
CA CYS A 43 -15.52 20.02 10.50
C CYS A 43 -16.68 20.63 9.68
N PRO A 44 -17.91 20.69 10.22
CA PRO A 44 -19.06 21.28 9.52
C PRO A 44 -18.89 22.76 9.11
N GLN A 45 -17.98 23.48 9.78
CA GLN A 45 -17.72 24.89 9.51
C GLN A 45 -16.68 25.11 8.39
N GLY A 46 -15.91 24.08 8.01
CA GLY A 46 -14.93 24.18 6.94
C GLY A 46 -13.91 23.05 6.94
N ASN A 47 -13.16 23.00 5.85
CA ASN A 47 -12.07 22.06 5.65
C ASN A 47 -10.76 22.86 5.67
N TYR A 48 -9.83 22.43 6.48
CA TYR A 48 -8.56 23.12 6.67
C TYR A 48 -7.40 22.21 6.30
N LEU A 49 -6.46 22.73 5.48
CA LEU A 49 -5.20 22.07 5.18
C LEU A 49 -4.07 22.83 5.86
N ILE A 50 -3.44 22.19 6.84
CA ILE A 50 -2.40 22.79 7.68
C ILE A 50 -1.05 22.40 7.10
N THR A 51 -0.29 23.39 6.62
CA THR A 51 1.06 23.17 6.06
C THR A 51 1.97 24.37 6.39
N ASP A 52 3.20 24.36 5.91
CA ASP A 52 4.14 25.45 6.14
C ASP A 52 4.29 26.38 4.92
N SER A 53 5.07 27.46 5.11
CA SER A 53 5.26 28.51 4.09
C SER A 53 5.81 28.03 2.75
N ARG A 54 6.48 26.86 2.71
CA ARG A 54 7.06 26.31 1.48
C ARG A 54 5.99 25.73 0.55
N PHE A 55 4.88 25.27 1.12
CA PHE A 55 3.85 24.51 0.44
C PHE A 55 2.51 25.22 0.30
N THR A 56 2.34 26.42 0.86
CA THR A 56 1.04 27.13 0.82
C THR A 56 0.56 27.45 -0.60
N GLU A 57 1.47 27.72 -1.53
CA GLU A 57 1.12 27.97 -2.94
C GLU A 57 0.59 26.69 -3.60
N LEU A 58 1.32 25.57 -3.48
CA LEU A 58 0.91 24.28 -4.00
C LEU A 58 -0.43 23.85 -3.39
N ALA A 59 -0.58 23.98 -2.08
CA ALA A 59 -1.81 23.64 -1.37
C ALA A 59 -3.01 24.45 -1.87
N GLY A 60 -2.84 25.76 -2.07
CA GLY A 60 -3.90 26.62 -2.60
C GLY A 60 -4.30 26.30 -4.03
N GLN A 61 -3.35 25.84 -4.86
CA GLN A 61 -3.63 25.44 -6.24
C GLN A 61 -4.28 24.05 -6.33
N SER A 62 -3.83 23.10 -5.49
CA SER A 62 -4.24 21.69 -5.58
C SER A 62 -5.50 21.39 -4.78
N CYS A 63 -5.79 22.14 -3.71
CA CYS A 63 -6.88 21.87 -2.77
C CYS A 63 -7.85 23.06 -2.64
N PRO A 64 -8.58 23.43 -3.71
CA PRO A 64 -9.43 24.63 -3.72
C PRO A 64 -10.59 24.57 -2.72
N ASP A 65 -10.99 23.38 -2.27
CA ASP A 65 -12.06 23.16 -1.29
C ASP A 65 -11.58 23.30 0.18
N PHE A 66 -10.28 23.65 0.39
CA PHE A 66 -9.65 23.76 1.69
C PHE A 66 -9.16 25.19 1.98
N GLU A 67 -9.39 25.67 3.19
CA GLU A 67 -8.69 26.84 3.72
C GLU A 67 -7.27 26.41 4.09
N VAL A 68 -6.27 26.97 3.41
CA VAL A 68 -4.85 26.67 3.67
C VAL A 68 -4.37 27.47 4.89
N VAL A 69 -3.99 26.76 5.95
CA VAL A 69 -3.46 27.33 7.18
C VAL A 69 -1.95 27.14 7.24
N ASN A 70 -1.23 28.27 7.17
CA ASN A 70 0.22 28.28 7.36
C ASN A 70 0.55 28.29 8.86
N TRP A 71 0.98 27.13 9.40
CA TRP A 71 1.29 27.01 10.82
C TRP A 71 2.48 27.85 11.29
N HIS A 72 3.35 28.34 10.38
CA HIS A 72 4.38 29.34 10.75
C HIS A 72 3.75 30.64 11.29
N ASN A 73 2.56 31.01 10.82
CA ASN A 73 1.82 32.19 11.31
C ASN A 73 1.11 31.92 12.65
N CYS A 74 1.06 30.65 13.09
CA CYS A 74 0.46 30.23 14.35
C CYS A 74 1.55 30.00 15.42
N GLY A 75 2.50 30.93 15.54
CA GLY A 75 3.61 30.82 16.49
C GLY A 75 4.59 29.69 16.18
N ARG A 76 4.68 29.27 14.92
CA ARG A 76 5.49 28.15 14.41
C ARG A 76 5.17 26.81 15.11
N SER A 77 3.91 26.56 15.37
CA SER A 77 3.43 25.36 16.07
C SER A 77 2.20 24.80 15.37
N ILE A 78 2.26 23.54 14.94
CA ILE A 78 1.12 22.81 14.37
C ILE A 78 0.00 22.67 15.42
N PRO A 79 0.26 22.28 16.68
CA PRO A 79 -0.74 22.27 17.74
C PRO A 79 -1.47 23.60 17.94
N LYS A 80 -0.77 24.76 17.85
CA LYS A 80 -1.43 26.07 17.90
C LYS A 80 -2.28 26.37 16.67
N ALA A 81 -1.92 25.87 15.50
CA ALA A 81 -2.76 25.97 14.32
C ALA A 81 -4.07 25.17 14.52
N VAL A 82 -3.97 23.94 15.03
CA VAL A 82 -5.13 23.11 15.39
C VAL A 82 -6.00 23.80 16.42
N GLU A 83 -5.41 24.30 17.52
CA GLU A 83 -6.11 25.08 18.55
C GLU A 83 -6.89 26.26 17.95
N SER A 84 -6.22 27.10 17.14
CA SER A 84 -6.81 28.26 16.49
C SER A 84 -8.02 27.89 15.62
N ILE A 85 -7.91 26.82 14.83
CA ILE A 85 -9.02 26.31 14.01
C ILE A 85 -10.17 25.85 14.90
N CYS A 86 -9.89 25.05 15.93
CA CYS A 86 -10.91 24.53 16.83
C CYS A 86 -11.70 25.65 17.52
N VAL A 87 -10.99 26.67 18.03
CA VAL A 87 -11.63 27.83 18.67
C VAL A 87 -12.46 28.64 17.66
N LYS A 88 -11.90 28.94 16.48
CA LYS A 88 -12.59 29.67 15.40
C LYS A 88 -13.86 28.95 14.96
N SER A 89 -13.81 27.62 14.85
CA SER A 89 -14.92 26.79 14.37
C SER A 89 -15.89 26.34 15.47
N GLY A 90 -15.64 26.71 16.73
CA GLY A 90 -16.50 26.37 17.85
C GLY A 90 -16.56 24.88 18.19
N ILE A 91 -15.50 24.13 17.85
CA ILE A 91 -15.37 22.69 18.13
C ILE A 91 -15.30 22.47 19.64
N ARG A 92 -16.02 21.48 20.13
CA ARG A 92 -15.99 21.05 21.54
C ARG A 92 -15.43 19.66 21.72
N ARG A 93 -15.58 18.80 20.71
CA ARG A 93 -15.05 17.44 20.68
C ARG A 93 -14.33 17.20 19.36
N LEU A 94 -12.98 17.18 19.39
CA LEU A 94 -12.13 16.93 18.25
C LEU A 94 -11.69 15.47 18.25
N GLY A 95 -12.00 14.75 17.17
CA GLY A 95 -11.40 13.44 16.87
C GLY A 95 -9.96 13.59 16.39
N PHE A 96 -9.13 12.60 16.63
CA PHE A 96 -7.78 12.50 16.04
C PHE A 96 -7.41 11.06 15.74
N GLU A 97 -6.56 10.83 14.77
CA GLU A 97 -6.07 9.49 14.40
C GLU A 97 -5.09 8.95 15.45
N GLU A 98 -5.58 8.17 16.41
CA GLU A 98 -4.78 7.71 17.55
C GLU A 98 -3.65 6.75 17.16
N CYS A 99 -3.78 6.01 16.02
CA CYS A 99 -2.76 5.10 15.52
C CYS A 99 -1.57 5.81 14.84
N PHE A 100 -1.72 7.09 14.46
CA PHE A 100 -0.73 7.85 13.69
C PHE A 100 -0.25 9.11 14.40
N THR A 101 -0.94 9.54 15.45
CA THR A 101 -0.52 10.68 16.25
C THR A 101 0.48 10.23 17.31
N THR A 102 1.68 10.81 17.32
CA THR A 102 2.67 10.50 18.35
C THR A 102 2.21 11.00 19.71
N TYR A 103 2.65 10.33 20.79
CA TYR A 103 2.28 10.72 22.16
C TYR A 103 2.65 12.17 22.49
N ASP A 104 3.82 12.62 22.06
CA ASP A 104 4.28 14.01 22.27
C ASP A 104 3.32 15.03 21.61
N LYS A 105 2.92 14.79 20.36
CA LYS A 105 1.94 15.64 19.66
C LYS A 105 0.56 15.63 20.35
N TYR A 106 0.12 14.45 20.76
CA TYR A 106 -1.12 14.31 21.52
C TYR A 106 -1.10 15.16 22.79
N GLU A 107 -0.06 15.04 23.62
CA GLU A 107 0.07 15.79 24.86
C GLU A 107 0.05 17.31 24.61
N GLU A 108 0.77 17.78 23.60
CA GLU A 108 0.81 19.21 23.27
C GLU A 108 -0.56 19.73 22.81
N ILE A 109 -1.24 19.00 21.91
CA ILE A 109 -2.58 19.38 21.42
C ILE A 109 -3.58 19.31 22.58
N HIS A 110 -3.57 18.22 23.35
CA HIS A 110 -4.48 18.02 24.48
C HIS A 110 -4.35 19.14 25.51
N ARG A 111 -3.13 19.55 25.87
CA ARG A 111 -2.88 20.64 26.80
C ARG A 111 -3.49 21.94 26.28
N LEU A 112 -3.24 22.33 25.03
CA LEU A 112 -3.76 23.58 24.43
C LEU A 112 -5.29 23.53 24.34
N LEU A 113 -5.88 22.46 23.86
CA LEU A 113 -7.33 22.34 23.73
C LEU A 113 -8.05 22.32 25.09
N SER A 114 -7.42 21.79 26.14
CA SER A 114 -7.96 21.76 27.49
C SER A 114 -8.16 23.15 28.07
N GLU A 115 -7.31 24.15 27.72
CA GLU A 115 -7.47 25.55 28.12
C GLU A 115 -8.79 26.17 27.61
N HIS A 116 -9.30 25.64 26.48
CA HIS A 116 -10.58 26.04 25.87
C HIS A 116 -11.74 25.07 26.18
N ARG A 117 -11.52 24.08 27.05
CA ARG A 117 -12.50 23.02 27.37
C ARG A 117 -12.94 22.21 26.12
N ILE A 118 -12.01 22.01 25.19
CA ILE A 118 -12.21 21.17 24.01
C ILE A 118 -11.69 19.78 24.35
N GLU A 119 -12.55 18.76 24.19
CA GLU A 119 -12.20 17.36 24.38
C GLU A 119 -11.47 16.84 23.15
N LEU A 120 -10.33 16.13 23.36
CA LEU A 120 -9.59 15.44 22.31
C LEU A 120 -9.84 13.94 22.42
N THR A 121 -10.46 13.33 21.42
CA THR A 121 -10.95 11.94 21.43
C THR A 121 -10.23 11.13 20.37
N GLY A 122 -9.61 9.98 20.74
CA GLY A 122 -9.00 9.04 19.78
C GLY A 122 -10.03 8.41 18.87
N THR A 123 -9.72 8.34 17.59
CA THR A 123 -10.53 7.65 16.57
C THR A 123 -9.68 6.63 15.82
N ARG A 124 -10.35 5.61 15.27
CA ARG A 124 -9.68 4.55 14.49
C ARG A 124 -10.36 4.36 13.15
N ASN A 125 -9.56 4.25 12.11
CA ASN A 125 -9.95 3.78 10.79
C ASN A 125 -11.09 4.56 10.09
N ILE A 126 -11.36 5.83 10.49
CA ILE A 126 -12.46 6.61 9.87
C ILE A 126 -12.20 6.80 8.37
N VAL A 127 -10.99 7.20 8.01
CA VAL A 127 -10.64 7.43 6.61
C VAL A 127 -10.26 6.12 5.91
N GLU A 128 -9.59 5.21 6.62
CA GLU A 128 -9.22 3.90 6.09
C GLU A 128 -10.43 3.06 5.64
N GLU A 129 -11.53 3.11 6.37
CA GLU A 129 -12.78 2.42 5.95
C GLU A 129 -13.37 3.03 4.66
N LEU A 130 -13.18 4.32 4.41
CA LEU A 130 -13.58 4.95 3.14
C LEU A 130 -12.65 4.56 1.98
N ARG A 131 -11.38 4.27 2.26
CA ARG A 131 -10.36 3.84 1.31
C ARG A 131 -10.45 2.36 0.96
N TYR A 132 -11.23 1.59 1.73
CA TYR A 132 -11.39 0.14 1.57
C TYR A 132 -11.91 -0.23 0.18
N VAL A 133 -12.94 0.46 -0.30
CA VAL A 133 -13.50 0.31 -1.64
C VAL A 133 -13.05 1.49 -2.50
N LYS A 134 -12.30 1.19 -3.56
CA LYS A 134 -11.74 2.17 -4.48
C LYS A 134 -12.81 2.64 -5.47
N SER A 135 -12.82 3.93 -5.79
CA SER A 135 -13.61 4.47 -6.89
C SER A 135 -13.05 4.04 -8.25
N GLU A 136 -13.80 4.25 -9.33
CA GLU A 136 -13.33 3.97 -10.69
C GLU A 136 -12.04 4.74 -11.04
N GLU A 137 -11.91 5.99 -10.61
CA GLU A 137 -10.71 6.81 -10.81
C GLU A 137 -9.51 6.24 -10.04
N GLU A 138 -9.72 5.81 -8.79
CA GLU A 138 -8.68 5.20 -7.95
C GLU A 138 -8.21 3.87 -8.54
N VAL A 139 -9.12 3.06 -9.04
CA VAL A 139 -8.80 1.82 -9.77
C VAL A 139 -8.03 2.13 -11.06
N ALA A 140 -8.42 3.16 -11.81
CA ALA A 140 -7.70 3.55 -13.02
C ALA A 140 -6.25 3.95 -12.74
N ASN A 141 -5.98 4.68 -11.65
CA ASN A 141 -4.62 5.01 -11.23
C ASN A 141 -3.82 3.75 -10.87
N THR A 142 -4.41 2.79 -10.18
CA THR A 142 -3.76 1.51 -9.86
C THR A 142 -3.47 0.71 -11.13
N ARG A 143 -4.37 0.66 -12.11
CA ARG A 143 -4.13 0.01 -13.41
C ARG A 143 -2.91 0.60 -14.12
N ILE A 144 -2.80 1.92 -14.16
CA ILE A 144 -1.63 2.59 -14.78
C ILE A 144 -0.35 2.23 -14.00
N ALA A 145 -0.38 2.19 -12.66
CA ALA A 145 0.75 1.75 -11.87
C ALA A 145 1.17 0.30 -12.19
N CYS A 146 0.20 -0.61 -12.35
CA CYS A 146 0.46 -1.99 -12.76
C CYS A 146 1.06 -2.09 -14.17
N GLU A 147 0.53 -1.32 -15.13
CA GLU A 147 1.07 -1.28 -16.51
C GLU A 147 2.52 -0.75 -16.54
N ILE A 148 2.85 0.24 -15.71
CA ILE A 148 4.21 0.76 -15.58
C ILE A 148 5.14 -0.34 -15.03
N ALA A 149 4.69 -1.05 -14.00
CA ALA A 149 5.45 -2.13 -13.39
C ALA A 149 5.71 -3.28 -14.39
N ASP A 150 4.68 -3.73 -15.11
CA ASP A 150 4.80 -4.79 -16.11
C ASP A 150 5.82 -4.43 -17.20
N LYS A 151 5.74 -3.21 -17.78
CA LYS A 151 6.69 -2.73 -18.80
C LYS A 151 8.13 -2.67 -18.26
N ALA A 152 8.29 -2.21 -17.03
CA ALA A 152 9.61 -2.12 -16.41
C ALA A 152 10.24 -3.50 -16.22
N LEU A 153 9.45 -4.51 -15.84
CA LEU A 153 9.93 -5.89 -15.73
C LEU A 153 10.27 -6.49 -17.09
N GLU A 154 9.44 -6.26 -18.11
CA GLU A 154 9.75 -6.70 -19.49
C GLU A 154 11.11 -6.18 -19.96
N GLU A 155 11.43 -4.90 -19.68
CA GLU A 155 12.73 -4.30 -20.00
C GLU A 155 13.87 -4.84 -19.16
N LEU A 156 13.60 -5.30 -17.92
CA LEU A 156 14.62 -5.86 -17.02
C LEU A 156 15.07 -7.25 -17.45
N VAL A 157 14.14 -8.12 -17.89
CA VAL A 157 14.38 -9.53 -18.17
C VAL A 157 15.67 -9.81 -18.95
N PRO A 158 16.02 -9.11 -20.05
CA PRO A 158 17.25 -9.34 -20.79
C PRO A 158 18.55 -9.11 -20.03
N TYR A 159 18.47 -8.43 -18.88
CA TYR A 159 19.63 -8.13 -18.03
C TYR A 159 19.84 -9.13 -16.90
N ILE A 160 18.85 -9.98 -16.61
CA ILE A 160 18.96 -11.03 -15.60
C ILE A 160 19.82 -12.16 -16.17
N LYS A 161 21.09 -12.20 -15.81
CA LYS A 161 22.08 -13.18 -16.28
C LYS A 161 23.23 -13.34 -15.30
N PRO A 162 23.99 -14.43 -15.38
CA PRO A 162 25.14 -14.63 -14.53
C PRO A 162 26.15 -13.47 -14.57
N GLY A 163 26.66 -13.10 -13.39
CA GLY A 163 27.66 -12.05 -13.20
C GLY A 163 27.12 -10.65 -12.94
N VAL A 164 25.83 -10.38 -13.19
CA VAL A 164 25.19 -9.08 -12.84
C VAL A 164 24.81 -9.09 -11.36
N THR A 165 24.96 -7.97 -10.68
CA THR A 165 24.61 -7.86 -9.26
C THR A 165 23.11 -7.59 -9.05
N GLU A 166 22.58 -8.02 -7.89
CA GLU A 166 21.21 -7.70 -7.49
C GLU A 166 20.95 -6.18 -7.50
N ARG A 167 21.93 -5.39 -7.01
CA ARG A 167 21.89 -3.91 -6.99
C ARG A 167 21.77 -3.30 -8.38
N GLU A 168 22.52 -3.82 -9.37
CA GLU A 168 22.46 -3.33 -10.75
C GLU A 168 21.10 -3.62 -11.38
N LEU A 169 20.55 -4.82 -11.14
CA LEU A 169 19.20 -5.17 -11.63
C LEU A 169 18.12 -4.30 -10.97
N CYS A 170 18.19 -4.10 -9.66
CA CYS A 170 17.27 -3.22 -8.91
C CYS A 170 17.29 -1.80 -9.46
N ALA A 171 18.48 -1.20 -9.63
CA ALA A 171 18.62 0.16 -10.15
C ALA A 171 18.06 0.30 -11.57
N ARG A 172 18.20 -0.73 -12.42
CA ARG A 172 17.61 -0.74 -13.77
C ARG A 172 16.08 -0.79 -13.73
N LEU A 173 15.53 -1.63 -12.87
CA LEU A 173 14.08 -1.76 -12.72
C LEU A 173 13.45 -0.44 -12.26
N GLU A 174 14.00 0.17 -11.22
CA GLU A 174 13.52 1.44 -10.68
C GLU A 174 13.65 2.59 -11.69
N PHE A 175 14.78 2.63 -12.41
CA PHE A 175 14.97 3.58 -13.51
C PHE A 175 13.90 3.39 -14.60
N SER A 176 13.63 2.15 -15.03
CA SER A 176 12.64 1.85 -16.04
C SER A 176 11.23 2.27 -15.60
N MET A 177 10.82 1.96 -14.33
CA MET A 177 9.54 2.43 -13.81
C MET A 177 9.40 3.95 -13.90
N LYS A 178 10.43 4.71 -13.52
CA LYS A 178 10.42 6.18 -13.62
C LYS A 178 10.35 6.68 -15.06
N MET A 179 11.02 6.01 -16.00
CA MET A 179 10.95 6.35 -17.42
C MET A 179 9.57 6.06 -18.03
N HIS A 180 8.83 5.10 -17.50
CA HIS A 180 7.45 4.82 -17.90
C HIS A 180 6.40 5.66 -17.18
N GLY A 181 6.82 6.62 -16.33
CA GLY A 181 5.92 7.62 -15.74
C GLY A 181 5.54 7.37 -14.28
N ALA A 182 6.21 6.43 -13.58
CA ALA A 182 6.06 6.33 -12.14
C ALA A 182 6.52 7.62 -11.45
N GLN A 183 5.72 8.11 -10.51
CA GLN A 183 6.10 9.22 -9.63
C GLN A 183 7.28 8.81 -8.74
N ASP A 184 7.19 7.58 -8.21
CA ASP A 184 8.23 6.94 -7.42
C ASP A 184 8.06 5.42 -7.45
N ILE A 185 8.98 4.69 -6.78
CA ILE A 185 8.75 3.29 -6.43
C ILE A 185 7.62 3.19 -5.40
N GLY A 186 6.85 2.12 -5.44
CA GLY A 186 5.76 1.88 -4.49
C GLY A 186 6.27 1.60 -3.08
N PHE A 187 7.38 0.88 -3.02
CA PHE A 187 8.08 0.46 -1.79
C PHE A 187 9.54 0.08 -2.12
N GLU A 188 10.34 -0.19 -1.08
CA GLU A 188 11.74 -0.61 -1.26
C GLU A 188 11.79 -1.95 -2.03
N THR A 189 12.28 -1.91 -3.26
CA THR A 189 12.34 -3.06 -4.18
C THR A 189 13.09 -4.24 -3.56
N ILE A 190 12.49 -5.43 -3.57
CA ILE A 190 13.13 -6.70 -3.22
C ILE A 190 13.60 -7.35 -4.51
N LEU A 191 14.91 -7.39 -4.74
CA LEU A 191 15.51 -8.10 -5.86
C LEU A 191 16.71 -8.89 -5.34
N ILE A 192 16.50 -10.18 -5.21
CA ILE A 192 17.43 -11.10 -4.53
C ILE A 192 17.58 -12.39 -5.32
N SER A 193 18.69 -13.11 -5.10
CA SER A 193 19.05 -14.27 -5.92
C SER A 193 19.61 -15.45 -5.12
N GLY A 194 19.49 -16.66 -5.66
CA GLY A 194 19.98 -17.89 -5.07
C GLY A 194 19.34 -18.22 -3.72
N ALA A 195 20.12 -18.74 -2.78
CA ALA A 195 19.61 -19.09 -1.44
C ALA A 195 19.02 -17.89 -0.68
N LYS A 196 19.40 -16.66 -1.02
CA LYS A 196 18.88 -15.45 -0.41
C LYS A 196 17.39 -15.21 -0.73
N THR A 197 16.85 -15.83 -1.76
CA THR A 197 15.41 -15.76 -2.10
C THR A 197 14.51 -16.35 -1.02
N SER A 198 15.05 -17.06 -0.03
CA SER A 198 14.32 -17.47 1.18
C SER A 198 14.01 -16.34 2.17
N LEU A 199 14.61 -15.16 1.98
CA LEU A 199 14.36 -13.99 2.82
C LEU A 199 13.17 -13.19 2.29
N LEU A 200 12.05 -13.17 3.01
CA LEU A 200 10.82 -12.50 2.56
C LEU A 200 11.04 -11.02 2.21
N HIS A 201 11.86 -10.32 2.99
CA HIS A 201 12.20 -8.90 2.80
C HIS A 201 13.71 -8.71 2.58
N GLY A 202 14.29 -9.54 1.70
CA GLY A 202 15.71 -9.47 1.38
C GLY A 202 16.05 -8.23 0.56
N LYS A 203 17.08 -7.48 0.96
CA LYS A 203 17.50 -6.25 0.24
C LYS A 203 18.50 -6.55 -0.87
N PRO A 204 18.40 -5.89 -2.05
CA PRO A 204 19.37 -6.01 -3.12
C PRO A 204 20.79 -5.67 -2.64
N GLY A 205 21.76 -6.51 -3.00
CA GLY A 205 23.16 -6.36 -2.59
C GLY A 205 24.15 -6.50 -3.75
N ASP A 206 25.42 -6.71 -3.39
CA ASP A 206 26.50 -6.90 -4.35
C ASP A 206 26.67 -8.39 -4.75
N ARG A 207 25.76 -9.27 -4.30
CA ARG A 207 25.73 -10.66 -4.77
C ARG A 207 25.52 -10.66 -6.27
N LYS A 208 26.34 -11.44 -6.97
CA LYS A 208 26.18 -11.68 -8.40
C LYS A 208 25.25 -12.86 -8.62
N VAL A 209 24.35 -12.73 -9.58
CA VAL A 209 23.53 -13.83 -10.07
C VAL A 209 24.44 -14.93 -10.63
N GLU A 210 24.11 -16.17 -10.37
CA GLU A 210 24.86 -17.37 -10.79
C GLU A 210 23.95 -18.34 -11.56
N GLU A 211 24.56 -19.23 -12.34
CA GLU A 211 23.86 -20.35 -13.00
C GLU A 211 23.14 -21.23 -11.96
N GLY A 212 21.89 -21.55 -12.21
CA GLY A 212 21.05 -22.33 -11.29
C GLY A 212 20.34 -21.52 -10.21
N ASP A 213 20.55 -20.20 -10.14
CA ASP A 213 19.85 -19.34 -9.20
C ASP A 213 18.37 -19.19 -9.58
N PHE A 214 17.53 -19.05 -8.55
CA PHE A 214 16.33 -18.23 -8.68
C PHE A 214 16.68 -16.76 -8.48
N VAL A 215 16.01 -15.87 -9.21
CA VAL A 215 15.99 -14.42 -9.01
C VAL A 215 14.56 -14.03 -8.72
N LEU A 216 14.30 -13.60 -7.49
CA LEU A 216 13.01 -13.13 -7.04
C LEU A 216 13.01 -11.60 -7.12
N VAL A 217 11.99 -11.06 -7.80
CA VAL A 217 11.81 -9.62 -8.03
C VAL A 217 10.42 -9.26 -7.53
N ASP A 218 10.37 -8.51 -6.43
CA ASP A 218 9.15 -7.99 -5.81
C ASP A 218 9.27 -6.46 -5.77
N TYR A 219 8.33 -5.79 -6.43
CA TYR A 219 8.43 -4.37 -6.76
C TYR A 219 7.07 -3.78 -7.10
N GLY A 220 6.97 -2.47 -7.01
CA GLY A 220 5.78 -1.74 -7.40
C GLY A 220 6.08 -0.33 -7.86
N ALA A 221 5.26 0.19 -8.76
CA ALA A 221 5.27 1.57 -9.21
C ALA A 221 4.24 2.39 -8.44
N LYS A 222 4.50 3.69 -8.27
CA LYS A 222 3.56 4.66 -7.69
C LYS A 222 3.09 5.63 -8.77
N TYR A 223 1.77 5.69 -8.98
CA TYR A 223 1.16 6.61 -9.94
C TYR A 223 -0.02 7.35 -9.31
N ASN A 224 -0.01 8.69 -9.35
CA ASN A 224 -0.97 9.55 -8.65
C ASN A 224 -1.17 9.18 -7.17
N GLY A 225 -0.12 8.64 -6.55
CA GLY A 225 -0.11 8.14 -5.17
C GLY A 225 -0.57 6.71 -5.00
N TYR A 226 -1.22 6.09 -5.97
CA TYR A 226 -1.63 4.69 -5.93
C TYR A 226 -0.47 3.77 -6.28
N ILE A 227 -0.38 2.65 -5.57
CA ILE A 227 0.73 1.72 -5.62
C ILE A 227 0.28 0.44 -6.35
N SER A 228 1.10 -0.08 -7.26
CA SER A 228 1.04 -1.46 -7.73
C SER A 228 1.96 -2.33 -6.90
N ASP A 229 1.65 -3.62 -6.83
CA ASP A 229 2.44 -4.60 -6.10
C ASP A 229 2.48 -5.91 -6.89
N THR A 230 3.68 -6.44 -7.17
CA THR A 230 3.83 -7.65 -7.97
C THR A 230 5.18 -8.32 -7.73
N THR A 231 5.14 -9.66 -7.66
CA THR A 231 6.34 -10.48 -7.56
C THR A 231 6.43 -11.46 -8.71
N ARG A 232 7.62 -11.61 -9.28
CA ARG A 232 7.98 -12.70 -10.20
C ARG A 232 9.30 -13.34 -9.78
N THR A 233 9.39 -14.65 -9.99
CA THR A 233 10.62 -15.42 -9.76
C THR A 233 11.10 -16.01 -11.07
N PHE A 234 12.35 -15.77 -11.43
CA PHE A 234 13.00 -16.28 -12.64
C PHE A 234 14.03 -17.33 -12.27
N ALA A 235 14.29 -18.27 -13.18
CA ALA A 235 15.43 -19.17 -13.08
C ALA A 235 16.54 -18.76 -14.06
N VAL A 236 17.80 -19.00 -13.72
CA VAL A 236 18.95 -18.59 -14.53
C VAL A 236 19.73 -19.82 -15.00
N GLY A 237 19.89 -19.97 -16.32
CA GLY A 237 20.64 -21.04 -16.99
C GLY A 237 19.96 -22.40 -16.91
N HIS A 238 19.94 -23.05 -15.75
CA HIS A 238 19.32 -24.34 -15.56
C HIS A 238 18.47 -24.42 -14.29
N VAL A 239 17.53 -25.35 -14.25
CA VAL A 239 16.67 -25.60 -13.10
C VAL A 239 16.71 -27.06 -12.69
N SER A 240 16.77 -27.33 -11.41
CA SER A 240 16.60 -28.66 -10.83
C SER A 240 15.12 -29.08 -10.83
N GLU A 241 14.87 -30.38 -10.70
CA GLU A 241 13.49 -30.88 -10.59
C GLU A 241 12.78 -30.34 -9.34
N GLN A 242 13.50 -30.14 -8.24
CA GLN A 242 12.95 -29.52 -7.02
C GLN A 242 12.55 -28.06 -7.26
N GLN A 243 13.35 -27.30 -7.99
CA GLN A 243 13.01 -25.91 -8.32
C GLN A 243 11.75 -25.84 -9.18
N LYS A 244 11.63 -26.72 -10.20
CA LYS A 244 10.41 -26.80 -11.02
C LYS A 244 9.19 -27.16 -10.18
N GLU A 245 9.31 -28.20 -9.34
CA GLU A 245 8.21 -28.65 -8.48
C GLU A 245 7.71 -27.52 -7.59
N ILE A 246 8.61 -26.81 -6.89
CA ILE A 246 8.24 -25.72 -5.97
C ILE A 246 7.65 -24.53 -6.74
N TYR A 247 8.23 -24.19 -7.90
CA TYR A 247 7.71 -23.11 -8.73
C TYR A 247 6.27 -23.36 -9.17
N GLU A 248 6.02 -24.54 -9.75
CA GLU A 248 4.68 -24.92 -10.21
C GLU A 248 3.67 -25.01 -9.05
N LEU A 249 4.11 -25.46 -7.90
CA LEU A 249 3.28 -25.49 -6.69
C LEU A 249 2.87 -24.09 -6.24
N VAL A 250 3.80 -23.12 -6.25
CA VAL A 250 3.52 -21.73 -5.91
C VAL A 250 2.61 -21.07 -6.95
N ARG A 251 2.82 -21.36 -8.23
CA ARG A 251 1.96 -20.89 -9.31
C ARG A 251 0.52 -21.41 -9.15
N GLU A 252 0.36 -22.72 -8.90
CA GLU A 252 -0.96 -23.30 -8.64
C GLU A 252 -1.62 -22.71 -7.39
N ALA A 253 -0.83 -22.44 -6.34
CA ALA A 253 -1.30 -21.82 -5.11
C ALA A 253 -1.81 -20.38 -5.39
N GLN A 254 -1.07 -19.59 -6.16
CA GLN A 254 -1.43 -18.22 -6.52
C GLN A 254 -2.73 -18.19 -7.37
N GLU A 255 -2.81 -19.02 -8.40
CA GLU A 255 -4.02 -19.15 -9.22
C GLU A 255 -5.23 -19.65 -8.40
N THR A 256 -4.99 -20.57 -7.44
CA THR A 256 -6.03 -21.04 -6.53
C THR A 256 -6.49 -19.92 -5.60
N GLY A 257 -5.56 -19.11 -5.09
CA GLY A 257 -5.88 -17.93 -4.31
C GLY A 257 -6.81 -16.98 -5.08
N VAL A 258 -6.41 -16.57 -6.28
CA VAL A 258 -7.20 -15.65 -7.13
C VAL A 258 -8.58 -16.22 -7.44
N ARG A 259 -8.68 -17.51 -7.81
CA ARG A 259 -9.98 -18.18 -8.09
C ARG A 259 -10.93 -18.18 -6.88
N ASN A 260 -10.41 -18.04 -5.66
CA ASN A 260 -11.19 -18.03 -4.44
C ASN A 260 -11.40 -16.60 -3.87
N MET A 261 -11.01 -15.55 -4.60
CA MET A 261 -11.34 -14.16 -4.33
C MET A 261 -12.63 -13.78 -5.06
N GLY A 262 -13.38 -12.83 -4.50
CA GLY A 262 -14.57 -12.30 -5.13
C GLY A 262 -15.49 -11.56 -4.16
N PRO A 263 -16.57 -10.94 -4.66
CA PRO A 263 -17.49 -10.20 -3.83
C PRO A 263 -18.20 -11.12 -2.80
N GLY A 264 -18.29 -10.66 -1.55
CA GLY A 264 -18.90 -11.42 -0.46
C GLY A 264 -18.01 -12.51 0.15
N ILE A 265 -16.80 -12.71 -0.34
CA ILE A 265 -15.86 -13.69 0.18
C ILE A 265 -15.11 -13.11 1.38
N VAL A 266 -14.99 -13.89 2.46
CA VAL A 266 -14.19 -13.51 3.63
C VAL A 266 -12.70 -13.65 3.33
N ALA A 267 -11.90 -12.72 3.83
CA ALA A 267 -10.46 -12.60 3.55
C ALA A 267 -9.62 -13.84 3.95
N SER A 268 -10.12 -14.69 4.86
CA SER A 268 -9.45 -15.95 5.23
C SER A 268 -9.66 -17.11 4.27
N LYS A 269 -10.63 -17.04 3.35
CA LYS A 269 -10.96 -18.16 2.46
C LYS A 269 -9.85 -18.49 1.45
N PRO A 270 -9.25 -17.53 0.73
CA PRO A 270 -8.16 -17.83 -0.19
C PRO A 270 -6.98 -18.57 0.48
N ASP A 271 -6.55 -18.11 1.67
CA ASP A 271 -5.48 -18.78 2.43
C ASP A 271 -5.81 -20.24 2.77
N ALA A 272 -7.05 -20.50 3.18
CA ALA A 272 -7.49 -21.85 3.50
C ALA A 272 -7.45 -22.80 2.28
N GLU A 273 -7.72 -22.30 1.08
CA GLU A 273 -7.62 -23.09 -0.15
C GLU A 273 -6.16 -23.25 -0.61
N ILE A 274 -5.33 -22.21 -0.52
CA ILE A 274 -3.89 -22.26 -0.80
C ILE A 274 -3.20 -23.31 0.08
N ARG A 275 -3.49 -23.40 1.36
CA ARG A 275 -2.91 -24.39 2.28
C ARG A 275 -3.14 -25.83 1.85
N LYS A 276 -4.25 -26.14 1.15
CA LYS A 276 -4.49 -27.47 0.60
C LYS A 276 -3.52 -27.78 -0.54
N VAL A 277 -3.22 -26.77 -1.36
CA VAL A 277 -2.26 -26.91 -2.49
C VAL A 277 -0.86 -27.10 -1.96
N VAL A 278 -0.40 -26.21 -1.05
CA VAL A 278 0.99 -26.23 -0.54
C VAL A 278 1.25 -27.26 0.56
N LYS A 279 0.33 -28.18 0.82
CA LYS A 279 0.35 -29.13 1.96
C LYS A 279 1.70 -29.85 2.15
N LYS A 280 2.39 -30.22 1.06
CA LYS A 280 3.70 -30.90 1.10
C LYS A 280 4.79 -30.00 1.68
N TYR A 281 4.69 -28.67 1.53
CA TYR A 281 5.65 -27.65 1.95
C TYR A 281 5.03 -26.66 2.94
N GLU A 282 3.94 -27.03 3.64
CA GLU A 282 3.19 -26.13 4.54
C GLU A 282 4.05 -25.49 5.64
N GLU A 283 5.10 -26.19 6.11
CA GLU A 283 6.05 -25.65 7.09
C GLU A 283 6.88 -24.46 6.56
N TYR A 284 6.99 -24.30 5.24
CA TYR A 284 7.70 -23.23 4.55
C TYR A 284 6.76 -22.17 3.94
N TYR A 285 5.46 -22.30 4.18
CA TYR A 285 4.44 -21.35 3.74
C TYR A 285 4.04 -20.41 4.88
N TYR A 286 4.15 -19.12 4.65
CA TYR A 286 3.68 -18.11 5.58
C TYR A 286 2.22 -17.78 5.33
N SER A 287 1.41 -17.74 6.42
CA SER A 287 0.04 -17.26 6.38
C SER A 287 -0.01 -15.73 6.20
N GLY A 288 -1.06 -15.23 5.57
CA GLY A 288 -1.24 -13.79 5.36
C GLY A 288 -0.57 -13.30 4.10
N MET A 289 -0.58 -14.12 3.06
CA MET A 289 -0.02 -13.79 1.76
C MET A 289 -1.01 -13.01 0.91
N GLY A 290 -1.19 -11.75 1.26
CA GLY A 290 -2.00 -10.78 0.52
C GLY A 290 -2.62 -9.71 1.42
N HIS A 291 -2.77 -8.53 0.88
CA HIS A 291 -3.29 -7.35 1.57
C HIS A 291 -3.95 -6.39 0.58
N GLY A 292 -4.80 -5.52 1.07
CA GLY A 292 -5.27 -4.38 0.29
C GLY A 292 -4.10 -3.48 -0.11
N VAL A 293 -4.17 -2.90 -1.27
CA VAL A 293 -3.20 -1.93 -1.77
C VAL A 293 -3.91 -0.70 -2.34
N GLY A 294 -3.32 0.46 -2.17
CA GLY A 294 -3.90 1.72 -2.64
C GLY A 294 -2.94 2.89 -2.47
N LEU A 295 -3.30 3.86 -1.63
CA LEU A 295 -2.41 4.96 -1.24
C LEU A 295 -1.35 4.54 -0.22
N ASP A 296 -1.65 3.53 0.61
CA ASP A 296 -0.65 2.79 1.38
C ASP A 296 -0.34 1.47 0.65
N LEU A 297 0.88 0.97 0.85
CA LEU A 297 1.26 -0.37 0.40
C LEU A 297 0.38 -1.43 1.06
N HIS A 298 0.23 -1.36 2.37
CA HIS A 298 -0.58 -2.30 3.13
C HIS A 298 -1.85 -1.63 3.65
N GLU A 299 -2.99 -2.06 3.15
CA GLU A 299 -4.32 -1.63 3.58
C GLU A 299 -5.20 -2.85 3.89
N GLU A 300 -6.38 -2.62 4.48
CA GLU A 300 -7.42 -3.67 4.52
C GLU A 300 -8.00 -3.95 3.10
N PRO A 301 -8.36 -5.23 2.84
CA PRO A 301 -8.37 -6.38 3.75
C PRO A 301 -7.00 -7.08 3.79
N PHE A 302 -6.60 -7.59 4.96
CA PHE A 302 -5.47 -8.52 5.05
C PHE A 302 -5.98 -9.95 4.83
N LEU A 303 -5.36 -10.63 3.84
CA LEU A 303 -5.63 -12.03 3.58
C LEU A 303 -4.86 -12.92 4.55
N GLY A 304 -5.41 -14.06 4.90
CA GLY A 304 -4.77 -15.04 5.77
C GLY A 304 -5.70 -15.65 6.80
N MET A 305 -5.19 -16.55 7.61
CA MET A 305 -5.96 -17.35 8.58
C MET A 305 -6.88 -16.49 9.48
N TYR A 306 -6.48 -15.27 9.79
CA TYR A 306 -7.22 -14.37 10.68
C TYR A 306 -7.95 -13.25 9.95
N GLY A 307 -7.99 -13.28 8.63
CA GLY A 307 -8.70 -12.28 7.83
C GLY A 307 -10.21 -12.37 8.01
N THR A 308 -10.82 -11.31 8.53
CA THR A 308 -12.27 -11.27 8.84
C THR A 308 -13.07 -10.36 7.93
N LYS A 309 -12.42 -9.44 7.22
CA LYS A 309 -13.09 -8.51 6.30
C LYS A 309 -13.72 -9.27 5.12
N ILE A 310 -14.83 -8.74 4.64
CA ILE A 310 -15.54 -9.28 3.46
C ILE A 310 -15.14 -8.48 2.23
N MET A 311 -14.61 -9.14 1.22
CA MET A 311 -14.25 -8.49 -0.04
C MET A 311 -15.47 -7.88 -0.70
N GLN A 312 -15.32 -6.66 -1.20
CA GLN A 312 -16.38 -5.92 -1.88
C GLN A 312 -15.92 -5.53 -3.28
N PRO A 313 -16.81 -5.35 -4.25
CA PRO A 313 -16.46 -4.74 -5.53
C PRO A 313 -15.73 -3.40 -5.31
N GLY A 314 -14.63 -3.17 -6.02
CA GLY A 314 -13.76 -2.02 -5.83
C GLY A 314 -12.61 -2.24 -4.85
N CYS A 315 -12.57 -3.34 -4.09
CA CYS A 315 -11.35 -3.70 -3.34
C CYS A 315 -10.22 -4.06 -4.29
N VAL A 316 -9.03 -3.52 -4.05
CA VAL A 316 -7.78 -3.89 -4.74
C VAL A 316 -6.89 -4.58 -3.71
N ILE A 317 -6.44 -5.80 -4.02
CA ILE A 317 -5.84 -6.73 -3.05
C ILE A 317 -4.71 -7.49 -3.74
N THR A 318 -3.57 -7.70 -3.07
CA THR A 318 -2.50 -8.58 -3.56
C THR A 318 -2.85 -10.06 -3.31
N MET A 319 -2.28 -10.95 -4.14
CA MET A 319 -2.33 -12.39 -3.95
C MET A 319 -0.94 -12.97 -4.21
N GLU A 320 -0.21 -13.27 -3.12
CA GLU A 320 1.25 -13.43 -3.13
C GLU A 320 1.77 -14.66 -2.36
N PRO A 321 1.22 -15.86 -2.55
CA PRO A 321 1.75 -17.04 -1.87
C PRO A 321 3.21 -17.30 -2.26
N GLY A 322 3.98 -17.79 -1.28
CA GLY A 322 5.37 -18.18 -1.50
C GLY A 322 5.79 -19.36 -0.63
N ILE A 323 6.81 -20.07 -1.07
CA ILE A 323 7.50 -21.13 -0.32
C ILE A 323 8.93 -20.67 -0.10
N TYR A 324 9.39 -20.67 1.17
CA TYR A 324 10.69 -20.13 1.58
C TYR A 324 11.44 -21.14 2.43
N ILE A 325 12.45 -21.80 1.84
CA ILE A 325 13.23 -22.86 2.49
C ILE A 325 14.59 -22.30 2.92
N PRO A 326 14.86 -22.16 4.23
CA PRO A 326 16.11 -21.61 4.70
C PRO A 326 17.34 -22.31 4.14
N GLY A 327 18.28 -21.54 3.59
CA GLY A 327 19.53 -22.04 3.01
C GLY A 327 19.41 -22.65 1.61
N TRP A 328 18.17 -22.89 1.11
CA TRP A 328 17.92 -23.35 -0.25
C TRP A 328 17.46 -22.20 -1.17
N GLY A 329 16.44 -21.47 -0.78
CA GLY A 329 15.84 -20.37 -1.54
C GLY A 329 14.34 -20.29 -1.37
N GLY A 330 13.70 -19.45 -2.17
CA GLY A 330 12.25 -19.25 -2.15
C GLY A 330 11.71 -18.87 -3.51
N VAL A 331 10.40 -19.06 -3.66
CA VAL A 331 9.59 -18.65 -4.80
C VAL A 331 8.39 -17.90 -4.28
N ARG A 332 8.12 -16.72 -4.82
CA ARG A 332 6.87 -15.96 -4.68
C ARG A 332 6.35 -15.60 -6.06
N ILE A 333 5.06 -15.71 -6.24
CA ILE A 333 4.34 -15.25 -7.44
C ILE A 333 3.16 -14.43 -6.94
N GLU A 334 3.05 -13.22 -7.40
CA GLU A 334 2.08 -12.25 -6.91
C GLU A 334 1.45 -11.47 -8.03
N ASP A 335 0.18 -11.18 -7.85
CA ASP A 335 -0.57 -10.23 -8.67
C ASP A 335 -1.36 -9.25 -7.79
N THR A 336 -1.49 -8.00 -8.26
CA THR A 336 -2.53 -7.07 -7.81
C THR A 336 -3.84 -7.45 -8.47
N VAL A 337 -4.90 -7.60 -7.66
CA VAL A 337 -6.21 -8.12 -8.08
C VAL A 337 -7.31 -7.15 -7.68
N LEU A 338 -8.17 -6.79 -8.62
CA LEU A 338 -9.40 -6.03 -8.39
C LEU A 338 -10.57 -6.97 -8.14
N ILE A 339 -11.31 -6.74 -7.09
CA ILE A 339 -12.62 -7.41 -6.88
C ILE A 339 -13.67 -6.64 -7.69
N THR A 340 -14.33 -7.36 -8.59
CA THR A 340 -15.41 -6.85 -9.44
C THR A 340 -16.76 -7.39 -8.97
N GLU A 341 -17.86 -6.92 -9.54
CA GLU A 341 -19.20 -7.46 -9.29
C GLU A 341 -19.31 -8.97 -9.63
N ASN A 342 -18.48 -9.46 -10.56
CA ASN A 342 -18.56 -10.82 -11.10
C ASN A 342 -17.45 -11.77 -10.63
N GLY A 343 -16.52 -11.31 -9.78
CA GLY A 343 -15.38 -12.10 -9.31
C GLY A 343 -14.12 -11.27 -9.10
N ALA A 344 -12.98 -11.82 -9.50
CA ALA A 344 -11.66 -11.20 -9.37
C ALA A 344 -11.03 -10.98 -10.74
N GLU A 345 -10.43 -9.81 -10.94
CA GLU A 345 -9.70 -9.42 -12.15
C GLU A 345 -8.24 -9.12 -11.79
N THR A 346 -7.30 -9.81 -12.41
CA THR A 346 -5.87 -9.53 -12.24
C THR A 346 -5.48 -8.26 -13.02
N LEU A 347 -4.81 -7.32 -12.35
CA LEU A 347 -4.37 -6.04 -12.93
C LEU A 347 -2.93 -6.06 -13.43
N THR A 348 -2.09 -6.97 -12.94
CA THR A 348 -0.71 -7.21 -13.39
C THR A 348 -0.71 -8.34 -14.41
N HIS A 349 -0.03 -8.16 -15.53
CA HIS A 349 -0.16 -9.05 -16.70
C HIS A 349 1.14 -9.73 -17.11
N PHE A 350 2.27 -9.44 -16.44
CA PHE A 350 3.52 -10.15 -16.75
C PHE A 350 3.34 -11.67 -16.53
N PRO A 351 3.79 -12.54 -17.48
CA PRO A 351 3.57 -13.98 -17.40
C PRO A 351 4.03 -14.62 -16.09
N LYS A 352 3.30 -15.65 -15.65
CA LYS A 352 3.58 -16.43 -14.44
C LYS A 352 4.23 -17.79 -14.73
N ASP A 353 4.45 -18.12 -15.98
CA ASP A 353 5.16 -19.34 -16.34
C ASP A 353 6.64 -19.25 -15.96
N LEU A 354 7.24 -20.39 -15.59
CA LEU A 354 8.66 -20.45 -15.25
C LEU A 354 9.52 -20.04 -16.45
N MET A 355 10.11 -18.86 -16.38
CA MET A 355 11.09 -18.40 -17.35
C MET A 355 12.49 -18.82 -16.94
N ILE A 356 13.22 -19.48 -17.84
CA ILE A 356 14.63 -19.83 -17.68
C ILE A 356 15.42 -18.88 -18.60
N LEU A 357 16.22 -18.04 -18.00
CA LEU A 357 16.97 -16.94 -18.61
C LEU A 357 18.44 -17.30 -18.83
#